data_22f9beeb9b5036737339aa85c3eb5ae1
#
_entry.id   22f9beeb9b5036737339aa85c3eb5ae1
#
_cell.length_a   1.000
_cell.length_b   1.000
_cell.length_c   1.000
_cell.angle_alpha   90.00
_cell.angle_beta   90.00
_cell.angle_gamma   90.00
#
_symmetry.space_group_name_H-M   'P 1'
#
loop_
_entity.id
_entity.type
_entity.pdbx_description
1 polymer ?
#
loop_
_entity_poly.entity_id
_entity_poly.type
_entity_poly.pdbx_seq_one_letter_code
_entity_poly.pdbx_strand_id
1 'polypeptide(L)'
;MSRSGALDRIDVLLSTITDPAFVAVIRAEPLALSGTPVLAYWVQARTNGWQTLSDIGSTTTIMVRAYFRLQASADIRESIELELWDAMVEVDTKLRGDANLDGNCTDSTVGSATVATLDMGGALYRTATIPFDIQIYEEITITP
;
A
#
# COMPACT_ATOMS: atom_id res chain seq x y z
N MET A 1 7.82 -18.31 2.02
CA MET A 1 7.35 -17.05 1.46
C MET A 1 5.94 -17.20 0.95
N SER A 2 5.07 -16.25 1.27
CA SER A 2 3.72 -16.27 0.74
C SER A 2 3.23 -14.84 0.52
N ARG A 3 2.39 -14.67 -0.49
CA ARG A 3 1.76 -13.37 -0.77
C ARG A 3 0.83 -12.98 0.37
N SER A 4 0.09 -13.94 0.92
CA SER A 4 -0.78 -13.72 2.07
C SER A 4 0.01 -13.26 3.30
N GLY A 5 1.13 -13.91 3.60
CA GLY A 5 2.02 -13.51 4.70
C GLY A 5 2.62 -12.12 4.49
N ALA A 6 2.97 -11.78 3.25
CA ALA A 6 3.47 -10.44 2.93
C ALA A 6 2.39 -9.37 3.17
N LEU A 7 1.15 -9.62 2.76
CA LEU A 7 0.03 -8.71 3.01
C LEU A 7 -0.27 -8.57 4.50
N ASP A 8 -0.22 -9.67 5.26
CA ASP A 8 -0.39 -9.65 6.71
C ASP A 8 0.68 -8.77 7.38
N ARG A 9 1.92 -8.88 6.93
CA ARG A 9 3.02 -8.06 7.45
C ARG A 9 2.86 -6.58 7.12
N ILE A 10 2.43 -6.27 5.91
CA ILE A 10 2.11 -4.89 5.50
C ILE A 10 1.02 -4.31 6.41
N ASP A 11 -0.01 -5.08 6.71
CA ASP A 11 -1.09 -4.65 7.60
C ASP A 11 -0.56 -4.29 8.98
N VAL A 12 0.31 -5.12 9.55
CA VAL A 12 0.96 -4.85 10.83
C VAL A 12 1.76 -3.55 10.78
N LEU A 13 2.58 -3.37 9.74
CA LEU A 13 3.43 -2.18 9.58
C LEU A 13 2.61 -0.90 9.45
N LEU A 14 1.60 -0.91 8.59
CA LEU A 14 0.75 0.26 8.37
C LEU A 14 -0.11 0.59 9.59
N SER A 15 -0.53 -0.42 10.35
CA SER A 15 -1.33 -0.22 11.56
C SER A 15 -0.53 0.39 12.72
N THR A 16 0.80 0.46 12.61
CA THR A 16 1.64 1.12 13.63
C THR A 16 1.77 2.62 13.41
N ILE A 17 1.28 3.15 12.30
CA ILE A 17 1.31 4.59 12.01
C ILE A 17 0.32 5.31 12.90
N THR A 18 0.80 6.29 13.68
CA THR A 18 -0.03 7.05 14.63
C THR A 18 -0.15 8.53 14.30
N ASP A 19 0.71 9.06 13.41
CA ASP A 19 0.68 10.46 12.99
C ASP A 19 0.94 10.54 11.47
N PRO A 20 -0.10 10.74 10.65
CA PRO A 20 -1.50 10.94 11.06
C PRO A 20 -2.17 9.66 11.58
N ALA A 21 -3.17 9.83 12.46
CA ALA A 21 -3.93 8.71 12.98
C ALA A 21 -5.00 8.30 11.97
N PHE A 22 -4.84 7.14 11.35
CA PHE A 22 -5.81 6.61 10.40
C PHE A 22 -6.99 5.96 11.11
N VAL A 23 -8.20 6.23 10.61
CA VAL A 23 -9.45 5.64 11.15
C VAL A 23 -9.51 4.14 10.87
N ALA A 24 -8.96 3.72 9.72
CA ALA A 24 -8.92 2.32 9.31
C ALA A 24 -7.75 2.05 8.36
N VAL A 25 -7.31 0.80 8.35
CA VAL A 25 -6.39 0.25 7.35
C VAL A 25 -7.14 -0.87 6.64
N ILE A 26 -7.37 -0.73 5.33
CA ILE A 26 -8.25 -1.59 4.55
C ILE A 26 -7.41 -2.39 3.53
N ARG A 27 -7.57 -3.72 3.54
CA ARG A 27 -6.91 -4.62 2.58
C ARG A 27 -7.77 -4.81 1.33
N ALA A 28 -8.11 -3.72 0.67
CA ALA A 28 -8.83 -3.72 -0.61
C ALA A 28 -8.88 -2.31 -1.17
N GLU A 29 -9.07 -2.17 -2.48
CA GLU A 29 -9.41 -0.88 -3.06
C GLU A 29 -10.84 -0.51 -2.66
N PRO A 30 -11.05 0.57 -1.88
CA PRO A 30 -12.38 0.87 -1.38
C PRO A 30 -13.29 1.45 -2.46
N LEU A 31 -14.57 1.07 -2.42
CA LEU A 31 -15.61 1.64 -3.26
C LEU A 31 -16.30 2.83 -2.58
N ALA A 32 -16.28 2.87 -1.26
CA ALA A 32 -16.82 3.95 -0.44
C ALA A 32 -16.07 3.99 0.88
N LEU A 33 -16.06 5.14 1.55
CA LEU A 33 -15.43 5.33 2.85
C LEU A 33 -16.44 5.85 3.85
N SER A 34 -16.46 5.27 5.06
CA SER A 34 -17.30 5.73 6.16
C SER A 34 -16.64 6.82 7.01
N GLY A 35 -15.34 7.03 6.86
CA GLY A 35 -14.58 8.05 7.59
C GLY A 35 -13.20 8.20 6.98
N THR A 36 -12.50 9.28 7.33
CA THR A 36 -11.12 9.56 6.90
C THR A 36 -10.33 10.13 8.08
N PRO A 37 -8.97 10.09 8.05
CA PRO A 37 -8.15 9.50 7.00
C PRO A 37 -8.13 7.97 7.02
N VAL A 38 -7.96 7.37 5.86
CA VAL A 38 -7.93 5.92 5.69
C VAL A 38 -6.70 5.53 4.86
N LEU A 39 -6.04 4.44 5.24
CA LEU A 39 -5.07 3.75 4.39
C LEU A 39 -5.73 2.52 3.78
N ALA A 40 -5.52 2.32 2.49
CA ALA A 40 -5.93 1.10 1.80
C ALA A 40 -4.75 0.54 1.03
N TYR A 41 -4.67 -0.77 0.91
CA TYR A 41 -3.66 -1.43 0.10
C TYR A 41 -4.25 -2.68 -0.57
N TRP A 42 -3.80 -2.95 -1.78
CA TRP A 42 -4.30 -4.07 -2.58
C TRP A 42 -3.24 -4.51 -3.60
N VAL A 43 -3.38 -5.73 -4.07
CA VAL A 43 -2.53 -6.25 -5.14
C VAL A 43 -3.01 -5.69 -6.47
N GLN A 44 -2.14 -4.95 -7.16
CA GLN A 44 -2.45 -4.34 -8.46
C GLN A 44 -2.04 -5.22 -9.63
N ALA A 45 -0.88 -5.87 -9.53
CA ALA A 45 -0.32 -6.64 -10.62
C ALA A 45 0.64 -7.70 -10.12
N ARG A 46 0.87 -8.71 -10.94
CA ARG A 46 1.88 -9.73 -10.73
C ARG A 46 2.60 -9.98 -12.06
N THR A 47 3.92 -9.92 -12.01
CA THR A 47 4.76 -10.15 -13.19
C THR A 47 5.74 -11.28 -12.91
N ASN A 48 5.85 -12.25 -13.83
CA ASN A 48 6.86 -13.30 -13.75
C ASN A 48 8.23 -12.73 -14.14
N GLY A 49 9.23 -12.94 -13.28
CA GLY A 49 10.60 -12.52 -13.55
C GLY A 49 11.39 -13.64 -14.23
N TRP A 50 11.61 -14.74 -13.50
CA TRP A 50 12.36 -15.89 -13.98
C TRP A 50 11.71 -17.18 -13.51
N GLN A 51 12.04 -18.27 -14.17
CA GLN A 51 11.45 -19.57 -13.90
C GLN A 51 12.51 -20.67 -14.01
N THR A 52 12.50 -21.59 -13.03
CA THR A 52 13.23 -22.86 -13.08
C THR A 52 12.21 -23.99 -13.14
N LEU A 53 12.68 -25.24 -13.04
CA LEU A 53 11.79 -26.42 -13.04
C LEU A 53 10.87 -26.45 -11.79
N SER A 54 11.30 -25.88 -10.68
CA SER A 54 10.59 -25.96 -9.40
C SER A 54 10.16 -24.61 -8.83
N ASP A 55 10.72 -23.50 -9.33
CA ASP A 55 10.52 -22.18 -8.74
C ASP A 55 10.20 -21.13 -9.79
N ILE A 56 9.33 -20.20 -9.42
CA ILE A 56 9.07 -18.97 -10.18
C ILE A 56 9.44 -17.79 -9.30
N GLY A 57 10.33 -16.92 -9.84
CA GLY A 57 10.54 -15.59 -9.29
C GLY A 57 9.48 -14.65 -9.83
N SER A 58 8.71 -14.01 -8.96
CA SER A 58 7.67 -13.07 -9.36
C SER A 58 7.80 -11.74 -8.64
N THR A 59 7.33 -10.68 -9.30
CA THR A 59 7.16 -9.37 -8.69
C THR A 59 5.67 -9.11 -8.52
N THR A 60 5.25 -8.85 -7.28
CA THR A 60 3.88 -8.44 -6.98
C THR A 60 3.90 -6.95 -6.67
N THR A 61 3.11 -6.18 -7.41
CA THR A 61 2.93 -4.76 -7.17
C THR A 61 1.73 -4.53 -6.28
N ILE A 62 1.97 -3.92 -5.14
CA ILE A 62 0.95 -3.57 -4.16
C ILE A 62 0.81 -2.05 -4.18
N MET A 63 -0.42 -1.57 -4.31
CA MET A 63 -0.71 -0.15 -4.21
C MET A 63 -1.09 0.16 -2.77
N VAL A 64 -0.47 1.19 -2.20
CA VAL A 64 -0.79 1.71 -0.88
C VAL A 64 -1.28 3.13 -1.05
N ARG A 65 -2.50 3.39 -0.65
CA ARG A 65 -3.14 4.71 -0.86
C ARG A 65 -3.70 5.27 0.43
N ALA A 66 -3.39 6.54 0.68
CA ALA A 66 -4.00 7.31 1.76
C ALA A 66 -5.14 8.17 1.20
N TYR A 67 -6.25 8.22 1.93
CA TYR A 67 -7.44 8.99 1.57
C TYR A 67 -7.74 10.02 2.63
N PHE A 68 -7.90 11.28 2.21
CA PHE A 68 -8.30 12.39 3.06
C PHE A 68 -9.49 13.10 2.41
N ARG A 69 -10.59 13.24 3.12
CA ARG A 69 -11.75 13.91 2.58
C ARG A 69 -11.47 15.39 2.39
N LEU A 70 -11.70 15.89 1.16
CA LEU A 70 -11.58 17.30 0.86
C LEU A 70 -12.76 18.09 1.40
N GLN A 71 -12.46 19.29 1.92
CA GLN A 71 -13.45 20.25 2.38
C GLN A 71 -13.23 21.58 1.65
N ALA A 72 -14.29 22.42 1.62
CA ALA A 72 -14.26 23.67 0.85
C ALA A 72 -13.35 24.74 1.42
N SER A 73 -13.06 24.71 2.74
CA SER A 73 -12.18 25.69 3.39
C SER A 73 -10.74 25.59 2.92
N ALA A 74 -10.12 26.71 2.53
CA ALA A 74 -8.74 26.75 2.09
C ALA A 74 -7.77 26.33 3.20
N ASP A 75 -8.03 26.72 4.45
CA ASP A 75 -7.19 26.38 5.61
C ASP A 75 -7.22 24.87 5.86
N ILE A 76 -8.38 24.24 5.74
CA ILE A 76 -8.54 22.79 5.92
C ILE A 76 -7.83 22.04 4.77
N ARG A 77 -7.92 22.54 3.53
CA ARG A 77 -7.20 21.94 2.39
C ARG A 77 -5.70 21.98 2.56
N GLU A 78 -5.16 23.08 3.06
CA GLU A 78 -3.72 23.18 3.37
C GLU A 78 -3.31 22.18 4.44
N SER A 79 -4.10 22.04 5.51
CA SER A 79 -3.86 21.07 6.57
C SER A 79 -3.87 19.64 6.03
N ILE A 80 -4.81 19.32 5.14
CA ILE A 80 -4.90 18.01 4.48
C ILE A 80 -3.64 17.73 3.65
N GLU A 81 -3.13 18.69 2.89
CA GLU A 81 -1.91 18.50 2.10
C GLU A 81 -0.71 18.18 3.00
N LEU A 82 -0.57 18.87 4.14
CA LEU A 82 0.52 18.61 5.10
C LEU A 82 0.37 17.21 5.72
N GLU A 83 -0.83 16.82 6.14
CA GLU A 83 -1.09 15.49 6.68
C GLU A 83 -0.85 14.39 5.64
N LEU A 84 -1.18 14.65 4.38
CA LEU A 84 -0.94 13.72 3.29
C LEU A 84 0.57 13.49 3.08
N TRP A 85 1.39 14.56 3.14
CA TRP A 85 2.84 14.45 3.09
C TRP A 85 3.39 13.63 4.25
N ASP A 86 2.91 13.90 5.46
CA ASP A 86 3.31 13.15 6.66
C ASP A 86 2.95 11.67 6.52
N ALA A 87 1.76 11.39 5.99
CA ALA A 87 1.31 10.01 5.73
C ALA A 87 2.23 9.29 4.74
N MET A 88 2.62 9.95 3.65
CA MET A 88 3.53 9.37 2.66
C MET A 88 4.90 9.05 3.25
N VAL A 89 5.45 9.94 4.05
CA VAL A 89 6.74 9.73 4.72
C VAL A 89 6.66 8.56 5.68
N GLU A 90 5.59 8.47 6.47
CA GLU A 90 5.39 7.38 7.42
C GLU A 90 5.23 6.02 6.72
N VAL A 91 4.43 5.96 5.67
CA VAL A 91 4.27 4.72 4.88
C VAL A 91 5.60 4.29 4.27
N ASP A 92 6.32 5.22 3.65
CA ASP A 92 7.63 4.95 3.05
C ASP A 92 8.62 4.43 4.10
N THR A 93 8.70 5.08 5.25
CA THR A 93 9.58 4.70 6.35
C THR A 93 9.26 3.30 6.88
N LYS A 94 7.97 2.98 7.09
CA LYS A 94 7.55 1.66 7.59
C LYS A 94 7.88 0.55 6.60
N LEU A 95 7.60 0.76 5.32
CA LEU A 95 7.84 -0.25 4.29
C LEU A 95 9.33 -0.46 4.04
N ARG A 96 10.13 0.61 3.99
CA ARG A 96 11.59 0.50 3.84
C ARG A 96 12.27 -0.13 5.04
N GLY A 97 11.70 0.02 6.22
CA GLY A 97 12.23 -0.53 7.47
C GLY A 97 12.16 -2.05 7.57
N ASP A 98 11.40 -2.71 6.69
CA ASP A 98 11.23 -4.17 6.68
C ASP A 98 11.23 -4.70 5.24
N ALA A 99 12.38 -4.65 4.59
CA ALA A 99 12.52 -4.92 3.16
C ALA A 99 12.13 -6.35 2.75
N ASN A 100 12.29 -7.33 3.65
CA ASN A 100 11.91 -8.72 3.38
C ASN A 100 10.52 -9.10 3.94
N LEU A 101 9.80 -8.16 4.54
CA LEU A 101 8.48 -8.34 5.15
C LEU A 101 8.44 -9.57 6.09
N ASP A 102 9.37 -9.61 7.03
CA ASP A 102 9.52 -10.70 8.01
C ASP A 102 9.70 -12.08 7.33
N GLY A 103 10.47 -12.10 6.26
CA GLY A 103 10.77 -13.32 5.51
C GLY A 103 9.72 -13.73 4.48
N ASN A 104 8.70 -12.89 4.22
CA ASN A 104 7.62 -13.18 3.27
C ASN A 104 7.94 -12.77 1.83
N CYS A 105 9.04 -12.07 1.61
CA CYS A 105 9.57 -11.78 0.27
C CYS A 105 11.09 -11.76 0.31
N THR A 106 11.73 -11.85 -0.86
CA THR A 106 13.19 -11.79 -0.94
C THR A 106 13.68 -10.36 -0.91
N ASP A 107 12.95 -9.45 -1.53
CA ASP A 107 13.28 -8.03 -1.61
C ASP A 107 12.03 -7.22 -1.89
N SER A 108 12.11 -5.93 -1.63
CA SER A 108 11.03 -4.99 -1.89
C SER A 108 11.57 -3.64 -2.31
N THR A 109 10.77 -2.92 -3.09
CA THR A 109 11.08 -1.57 -3.57
C THR A 109 9.89 -0.67 -3.40
N VAL A 110 10.07 0.45 -2.70
CA VAL A 110 9.06 1.49 -2.56
C VAL A 110 9.19 2.46 -3.72
N GLY A 111 8.14 2.63 -4.51
CA GLY A 111 8.13 3.56 -5.64
C GLY A 111 7.78 4.98 -5.23
N SER A 112 7.66 5.84 -6.23
CA SER A 112 7.32 7.25 -6.03
C SER A 112 5.83 7.43 -5.72
N ALA A 113 5.53 8.35 -4.81
CA ALA A 113 4.17 8.71 -4.48
C ALA A 113 3.53 9.56 -5.58
N THR A 114 2.27 9.28 -5.88
CA THR A 114 1.45 10.07 -6.80
C THR A 114 0.26 10.64 -6.05
N VAL A 115 0.03 11.94 -6.18
CA VAL A 115 -1.05 12.65 -5.50
C VAL A 115 -2.15 12.96 -6.52
N ALA A 116 -3.40 12.73 -6.14
CA ALA A 116 -4.55 12.96 -7.01
C ALA A 116 -5.80 13.30 -6.19
N THR A 117 -6.79 13.90 -6.86
CA THR A 117 -8.12 14.10 -6.32
C THR A 117 -9.05 13.05 -6.92
N LEU A 118 -9.81 12.37 -6.07
CA LEU A 118 -10.69 11.28 -6.46
C LEU A 118 -12.11 11.56 -5.99
N ASP A 119 -13.09 11.38 -6.89
CA ASP A 119 -14.52 11.43 -6.54
C ASP A 119 -15.01 10.01 -6.28
N MET A 120 -15.57 9.79 -5.08
CA MET A 120 -16.16 8.51 -4.69
C MET A 120 -17.55 8.78 -4.11
N GLY A 121 -18.59 8.39 -4.85
CA GLY A 121 -19.96 8.52 -4.39
C GLY A 121 -20.41 9.96 -4.14
N GLY A 122 -19.86 10.92 -4.89
CA GLY A 122 -20.20 12.34 -4.76
C GLY A 122 -19.36 13.10 -3.74
N ALA A 123 -18.46 12.41 -3.01
CA ALA A 123 -17.50 13.06 -2.10
C ALA A 123 -16.11 13.11 -2.76
N LEU A 124 -15.40 14.20 -2.59
CA LEU A 124 -14.03 14.38 -3.10
C LEU A 124 -13.01 14.01 -2.03
N TYR A 125 -12.00 13.27 -2.45
CA TYR A 125 -10.89 12.86 -1.59
C TYR A 125 -9.57 13.27 -2.21
N ARG A 126 -8.67 13.77 -1.39
CA ARG A 126 -7.28 13.94 -1.76
C ARG A 126 -6.55 12.66 -1.42
N THR A 127 -5.82 12.12 -2.38
CA THR A 127 -5.17 10.81 -2.24
C THR A 127 -3.69 10.88 -2.55
N ALA A 128 -2.92 10.05 -1.88
CA ALA A 128 -1.54 9.75 -2.23
C ALA A 128 -1.40 8.25 -2.40
N THR A 129 -0.82 7.82 -3.50
CA THR A 129 -0.64 6.41 -3.83
C THR A 129 0.84 6.11 -4.01
N ILE A 130 1.31 5.08 -3.30
CA ILE A 130 2.69 4.60 -3.39
C ILE A 130 2.65 3.18 -3.93
N PRO A 131 3.29 2.90 -5.09
CA PRO A 131 3.48 1.53 -5.54
C PRO A 131 4.58 0.86 -4.72
N PHE A 132 4.34 -0.36 -4.30
CA PHE A 132 5.26 -1.16 -3.50
C PHE A 132 5.43 -2.50 -4.18
N ASP A 133 6.62 -2.75 -4.72
CA ASP A 133 6.93 -3.99 -5.42
C ASP A 133 7.64 -4.96 -4.49
N ILE A 134 7.14 -6.18 -4.42
CA ILE A 134 7.76 -7.26 -3.66
C ILE A 134 8.15 -8.41 -4.58
N GLN A 135 9.32 -8.98 -4.33
CA GLN A 135 9.82 -10.15 -5.06
C GLN A 135 9.60 -11.38 -4.23
N ILE A 136 8.85 -12.32 -4.77
CA ILE A 136 8.46 -13.57 -4.10
C ILE A 136 8.96 -14.76 -4.91
N TYR A 137 9.50 -15.74 -4.19
CA TYR A 137 9.79 -17.07 -4.70
C TYR A 137 8.54 -17.93 -4.53
N GLU A 138 8.05 -18.49 -5.61
CA GLU A 138 6.91 -19.40 -5.60
C GLU A 138 7.35 -20.79 -6.05
N GLU A 139 7.06 -21.81 -5.24
CA GLU A 139 7.32 -23.19 -5.62
C GLU A 139 6.27 -23.69 -6.60
N ILE A 140 6.76 -24.38 -7.67
CA ILE A 140 5.87 -25.05 -8.61
C ILE A 140 5.84 -26.52 -8.23
N THR A 141 4.64 -27.05 -7.96
CA THR A 141 4.45 -28.49 -7.78
C THR A 141 4.31 -29.15 -9.13
N ILE A 142 5.30 -29.96 -9.50
CA ILE A 142 5.25 -30.77 -10.71
C ILE A 142 4.73 -32.14 -10.36
N THR A 143 3.56 -32.49 -10.91
CA THR A 143 2.98 -33.83 -10.75
C THR A 143 3.38 -34.67 -11.96
N PRO A 144 4.07 -35.82 -11.76
CA PRO A 144 4.46 -36.68 -12.87
C PRO A 144 3.28 -37.32 -13.56
#